data_3bee1bb2d6f774cdf9c428211762e3b9
#
_entry.id   3bee1bb2d6f774cdf9c428211762e3b9
#
_cell.length_a   1.000
_cell.length_b   1.000
_cell.length_c   1.000
_cell.angle_alpha   90.00
_cell.angle_beta   90.00
_cell.angle_gamma   90.00
#
_symmetry.space_group_name_H-M   'P 1'
#
loop_
_entity.id
_entity.type
_entity.pdbx_description
1 polymer ?
#
loop_
_entity_poly.entity_id
_entity_poly.type
_entity_poly.pdbx_seq_one_letter_code
_entity_poly.pdbx_strand_id
1 'polypeptide(L)'
;MENKTVEEAKHKWGMVIDQDICTGCQACVVACSMENNVPFVGEEDAAYGRTMHWIRVERFWEGEYPQVKNTPFQPVMCQQCGHAPCEPVCPVFASVHSESQQINVQVYNRCVGTRYCANNCPYQARVFNWREYTPAIPLTNLLNPAVTVRRRGVMEKCTFCSQRIYAGEDKAHSEGREVNDGEIVPACAQACPTNAIVFGRLDDPESEVSKLARDGNSVQLLEDLGTLPSVSYRKGGSSNGSND
;
A
#
# COMPACT_ATOMS: atom_id res chain seq x y z
N MET A 1 22.81 -29.41 -23.56
CA MET A 1 21.58 -28.80 -23.12
C MET A 1 21.97 -27.82 -22.03
N GLU A 2 22.20 -26.58 -22.39
CA GLU A 2 22.54 -25.52 -21.44
C GLU A 2 21.30 -25.23 -20.60
N ASN A 3 21.44 -25.47 -19.31
CA ASN A 3 20.43 -25.13 -18.32
C ASN A 3 20.42 -23.59 -18.17
N LYS A 4 19.67 -22.91 -19.01
CA LYS A 4 19.34 -21.48 -18.77
C LYS A 4 18.53 -21.43 -17.48
N THR A 5 19.20 -21.17 -16.36
CA THR A 5 18.55 -20.62 -15.19
C THR A 5 17.82 -19.36 -15.66
N VAL A 6 16.51 -19.43 -15.72
CA VAL A 6 15.67 -18.24 -15.89
C VAL A 6 15.99 -17.40 -14.66
N GLU A 7 16.82 -16.36 -14.81
CA GLU A 7 16.87 -15.30 -13.81
C GLU A 7 15.46 -14.72 -13.75
N GLU A 8 14.74 -15.02 -12.67
CA GLU A 8 13.45 -14.42 -12.42
C GLU A 8 13.62 -12.91 -12.43
N ALA A 9 12.98 -12.27 -13.39
CA ALA A 9 13.06 -10.82 -13.54
C ALA A 9 12.61 -10.15 -12.24
N LYS A 10 13.54 -9.44 -11.59
CA LYS A 10 13.25 -8.72 -10.34
C LYS A 10 12.52 -7.44 -10.66
N HIS A 11 11.20 -7.46 -10.51
CA HIS A 11 10.38 -6.27 -10.64
C HIS A 11 10.39 -5.46 -9.34
N LYS A 12 10.43 -4.15 -9.45
CA LYS A 12 10.25 -3.24 -8.32
C LYS A 12 8.93 -2.50 -8.47
N TRP A 13 7.93 -2.96 -7.76
CA TRP A 13 6.62 -2.30 -7.73
C TRP A 13 6.63 -1.06 -6.84
N GLY A 14 5.92 -0.02 -7.27
CA GLY A 14 5.78 1.21 -6.50
C GLY A 14 4.52 1.99 -6.83
N MET A 15 4.35 3.08 -6.09
CA MET A 15 3.15 3.90 -6.15
C MET A 15 3.51 5.37 -6.01
N VAL A 16 2.83 6.21 -6.75
CA VAL A 16 2.87 7.68 -6.57
C VAL A 16 1.47 8.17 -6.24
N ILE A 17 1.37 9.01 -5.24
CA ILE A 17 0.11 9.61 -4.78
C ILE A 17 0.19 11.11 -4.96
N ASP A 18 -0.68 11.65 -5.81
CA ASP A 18 -0.80 13.09 -6.02
C ASP A 18 -1.77 13.67 -4.98
N GLN A 19 -1.21 14.46 -4.06
CA GLN A 19 -1.97 15.05 -2.95
C GLN A 19 -2.85 16.23 -3.38
N ASP A 20 -2.53 16.89 -4.49
CA ASP A 20 -3.28 18.06 -4.94
C ASP A 20 -4.62 17.69 -5.55
N ILE A 21 -4.68 16.56 -6.24
CA ILE A 21 -5.92 16.07 -6.83
C ILE A 21 -6.66 15.08 -5.93
N CYS A 22 -6.08 14.74 -4.77
CA CYS A 22 -6.73 13.89 -3.78
C CYS A 22 -7.84 14.64 -3.05
N THR A 23 -9.08 14.22 -3.21
CA THR A 23 -10.26 14.84 -2.58
C THR A 23 -10.58 14.30 -1.17
N GLY A 24 -9.80 13.33 -0.67
CA GLY A 24 -10.06 12.72 0.64
C GLY A 24 -11.35 11.88 0.72
N CYS A 25 -11.91 11.47 -0.42
CA CYS A 25 -13.21 10.78 -0.50
C CYS A 25 -13.25 9.37 0.13
N GLN A 26 -12.09 8.80 0.48
CA GLN A 26 -11.91 7.47 1.07
C GLN A 26 -12.37 6.28 0.20
N ALA A 27 -12.67 6.47 -1.08
CA ALA A 27 -12.99 5.36 -1.99
C ALA A 27 -11.89 4.29 -2.02
N CYS A 28 -10.62 4.71 -1.95
CA CYS A 28 -9.46 3.82 -1.86
C CYS A 28 -9.45 2.95 -0.59
N VAL A 29 -9.94 3.47 0.54
CA VAL A 29 -10.03 2.74 1.82
C VAL A 29 -11.08 1.63 1.71
N VAL A 30 -12.26 1.97 1.19
CA VAL A 30 -13.35 1.01 1.00
C VAL A 30 -12.97 -0.08 0.00
N ALA A 31 -12.42 0.32 -1.15
CA ALA A 31 -11.98 -0.62 -2.17
C ALA A 31 -10.87 -1.57 -1.67
N CYS A 32 -9.91 -1.05 -0.89
CA CYS A 32 -8.88 -1.88 -0.25
C CYS A 32 -9.48 -2.90 0.70
N SER A 33 -10.47 -2.50 1.50
CA SER A 33 -11.12 -3.39 2.46
C SER A 33 -11.90 -4.50 1.78
N MET A 34 -12.63 -4.18 0.72
CA MET A 34 -13.39 -5.17 -0.07
C MET A 34 -12.46 -6.14 -0.81
N GLU A 35 -11.47 -5.62 -1.51
CA GLU A 35 -10.52 -6.42 -2.30
C GLU A 35 -9.72 -7.39 -1.44
N ASN A 36 -9.29 -6.93 -0.27
CA ASN A 36 -8.34 -7.67 0.57
C ASN A 36 -8.99 -8.35 1.77
N ASN A 37 -10.30 -8.52 1.77
CA ASN A 37 -11.05 -9.13 2.89
C ASN A 37 -10.67 -8.53 4.25
N VAL A 38 -10.45 -7.19 4.29
CA VAL A 38 -10.12 -6.51 5.54
C VAL A 38 -11.39 -6.41 6.38
N PRO A 39 -11.38 -6.91 7.62
CA PRO A 39 -12.60 -6.94 8.41
C PRO A 39 -13.04 -5.52 8.80
N PHE A 40 -14.35 -5.34 8.86
CA PHE A 40 -14.95 -4.14 9.43
C PHE A 40 -15.01 -4.28 10.96
N VAL A 41 -14.54 -3.27 11.66
CA VAL A 41 -14.63 -3.20 13.14
C VAL A 41 -15.78 -2.29 13.55
N GLY A 42 -16.45 -2.66 14.65
CA GLY A 42 -17.53 -1.85 15.23
C GLY A 42 -16.99 -0.57 15.91
N GLU A 43 -17.92 0.29 16.32
CA GLU A 43 -17.64 1.57 16.96
C GLU A 43 -16.79 1.41 18.23
N GLU A 44 -17.09 0.42 19.05
CA GLU A 44 -16.35 0.12 20.30
C GLU A 44 -14.86 -0.14 20.03
N ASP A 45 -14.52 -1.03 19.09
CA ASP A 45 -13.13 -1.32 18.75
C ASP A 45 -12.45 -0.14 18.07
N ALA A 46 -13.19 0.62 17.27
CA ALA A 46 -12.66 1.86 16.66
C ALA A 46 -12.31 2.89 17.73
N ALA A 47 -13.12 3.06 18.77
CA ALA A 47 -12.83 3.95 19.89
C ALA A 47 -11.57 3.55 20.68
N TYR A 48 -11.26 2.24 20.73
CA TYR A 48 -10.01 1.73 21.30
C TYR A 48 -8.80 1.79 20.34
N GLY A 49 -8.93 2.41 19.16
CA GLY A 49 -7.87 2.47 18.16
C GLY A 49 -7.55 1.14 17.47
N ARG A 50 -8.51 0.19 17.46
CA ARG A 50 -8.35 -1.16 16.89
C ARG A 50 -8.87 -1.25 15.46
N THR A 51 -8.83 -0.16 14.72
CA THR A 51 -9.22 -0.13 13.31
C THR A 51 -8.32 -1.02 12.46
N MET A 52 -8.89 -1.65 11.41
CA MET A 52 -8.20 -2.62 10.56
C MET A 52 -7.82 -2.06 9.18
N HIS A 53 -7.93 -0.76 8.99
CA HIS A 53 -7.65 -0.14 7.68
C HIS A 53 -6.18 -0.30 7.26
N TRP A 54 -5.94 -0.91 6.09
CA TRP A 54 -4.61 -1.04 5.50
C TRP A 54 -4.16 0.24 4.79
N ILE A 55 -5.10 1.08 4.43
CA ILE A 55 -4.90 2.44 3.94
C ILE A 55 -5.78 3.37 4.76
N ARG A 56 -5.23 4.47 5.22
CA ARG A 56 -5.96 5.55 5.89
C ARG A 56 -5.72 6.85 5.15
N VAL A 57 -6.65 7.78 5.22
CA VAL A 57 -6.51 9.11 4.65
C VAL A 57 -6.36 10.10 5.80
N GLU A 58 -5.17 10.64 5.94
CA GLU A 58 -4.87 11.69 6.90
C GLU A 58 -5.27 13.05 6.32
N ARG A 59 -5.71 13.95 7.19
CA ARG A 59 -6.12 15.29 6.83
C ARG A 59 -5.32 16.29 7.63
N PHE A 60 -4.65 17.18 6.95
CA PHE A 60 -3.86 18.23 7.55
C PHE A 60 -4.57 19.58 7.38
N TRP A 61 -4.31 20.50 8.29
CA TRP A 61 -4.86 21.84 8.25
C TRP A 61 -3.72 22.83 8.05
N GLU A 62 -3.82 23.64 7.02
CA GLU A 62 -2.89 24.74 6.76
C GLU A 62 -3.56 26.07 7.12
N GLY A 63 -2.94 26.84 8.02
CA GLY A 63 -3.47 28.08 8.56
C GLY A 63 -3.99 27.95 9.99
N GLU A 64 -4.50 29.03 10.53
CA GLU A 64 -5.07 29.08 11.88
C GLU A 64 -6.60 29.07 11.82
N TYR A 65 -7.22 28.27 12.70
CA TYR A 65 -8.69 28.26 12.80
C TYR A 65 -9.20 29.62 13.31
N PRO A 66 -10.26 30.20 12.71
CA PRO A 66 -11.12 29.64 11.64
C PRO A 66 -10.66 29.92 10.20
N GLN A 67 -9.53 30.61 9.97
CA GLN A 67 -9.01 30.98 8.65
C GLN A 67 -8.14 29.85 8.06
N VAL A 68 -8.74 28.67 7.86
CA VAL A 68 -8.06 27.56 7.20
C VAL A 68 -7.84 27.89 5.72
N LYS A 69 -6.59 27.87 5.27
CA LYS A 69 -6.21 28.20 3.89
C LYS A 69 -6.33 27.01 2.96
N ASN A 70 -5.93 25.83 3.45
CA ASN A 70 -5.93 24.59 2.68
C ASN A 70 -6.14 23.39 3.61
N THR A 71 -6.59 22.28 3.06
CA THR A 71 -6.78 21.03 3.79
C THR A 71 -6.30 19.87 2.94
N PRO A 72 -4.97 19.64 2.82
CA PRO A 72 -4.44 18.54 2.05
C PRO A 72 -4.80 17.20 2.69
N PHE A 73 -5.07 16.23 1.82
CA PHE A 73 -5.32 14.85 2.18
C PHE A 73 -4.14 13.97 1.80
N GLN A 74 -3.78 13.06 2.69
CA GLN A 74 -2.65 12.16 2.47
C GLN A 74 -3.07 10.71 2.73
N PRO A 75 -3.33 9.92 1.68
CA PRO A 75 -3.50 8.49 1.82
C PRO A 75 -2.19 7.84 2.28
N VAL A 76 -2.22 7.13 3.42
CA VAL A 76 -1.06 6.45 3.99
C VAL A 76 -1.32 4.96 4.11
N MET A 77 -0.42 4.16 3.56
CA MET A 77 -0.41 2.70 3.62
C MET A 77 1.01 2.20 3.91
N CYS A 78 1.20 0.88 3.89
CA CYS A 78 2.55 0.32 3.95
C CYS A 78 3.40 0.89 2.80
N GLN A 79 4.55 1.47 3.15
CA GLN A 79 5.42 2.14 2.20
C GLN A 79 6.30 1.16 1.40
N GLN A 80 6.17 -0.15 1.63
CA GLN A 80 6.93 -1.19 0.95
C GLN A 80 8.44 -0.88 0.94
N CYS A 81 8.97 -0.57 2.11
CA CYS A 81 10.35 -0.09 2.30
C CYS A 81 11.39 -1.10 1.81
N GLY A 82 12.39 -0.65 1.06
CA GLY A 82 13.53 -1.47 0.67
C GLY A 82 14.40 -1.88 1.87
N HIS A 83 14.57 -0.97 2.84
CA HIS A 83 15.16 -1.25 4.14
C HIS A 83 14.06 -1.28 5.20
N ALA A 84 13.28 -2.35 5.22
CA ALA A 84 12.08 -2.46 6.04
C ALA A 84 12.38 -2.69 7.52
N PRO A 85 12.19 -1.69 8.42
CA PRO A 85 12.51 -1.84 9.85
C PRO A 85 11.60 -2.85 10.57
N CYS A 86 10.53 -3.27 9.94
CA CYS A 86 9.62 -4.29 10.47
C CYS A 86 10.11 -5.73 10.28
N GLU A 87 11.14 -5.97 9.44
CA GLU A 87 11.67 -7.30 9.17
C GLU A 87 12.60 -7.81 10.28
N PRO A 88 13.65 -7.06 10.68
CA PRO A 88 14.62 -7.55 11.67
C PRO A 88 14.01 -7.77 13.05
N VAL A 89 12.89 -7.15 13.35
CA VAL A 89 12.21 -7.30 14.66
C VAL A 89 11.18 -8.43 14.69
N CYS A 90 10.97 -9.11 13.57
CA CYS A 90 10.04 -10.24 13.51
C CYS A 90 10.72 -11.54 13.93
N PRO A 91 10.38 -12.13 15.10
CA PRO A 91 11.08 -13.31 15.62
C PRO A 91 10.86 -14.58 14.80
N VAL A 92 9.88 -14.57 13.92
CA VAL A 92 9.45 -15.75 13.13
C VAL A 92 9.53 -15.51 11.62
N PHE A 93 10.19 -14.44 11.18
CA PHE A 93 10.30 -14.08 9.76
C PHE A 93 8.95 -14.09 9.02
N ALA A 94 7.90 -13.60 9.70
CA ALA A 94 6.59 -13.41 9.08
C ALA A 94 6.52 -12.11 8.25
N SER A 95 7.38 -11.14 8.54
CA SER A 95 7.58 -9.93 7.74
C SER A 95 8.87 -10.09 6.97
N VAL A 96 8.81 -10.23 5.66
CA VAL A 96 9.96 -10.52 4.80
C VAL A 96 9.82 -9.82 3.44
N HIS A 97 10.93 -9.63 2.76
CA HIS A 97 10.95 -9.16 1.38
C HIS A 97 10.70 -10.31 0.40
N SER A 98 9.88 -10.07 -0.62
CA SER A 98 9.82 -10.89 -1.82
C SER A 98 11.02 -10.55 -2.72
N GLU A 99 11.84 -11.53 -3.02
CA GLU A 99 13.02 -11.30 -3.86
C GLU A 99 12.65 -10.99 -5.32
N SER A 100 11.58 -11.61 -5.83
CA SER A 100 11.14 -11.44 -7.21
C SER A 100 10.42 -10.10 -7.46
N GLN A 101 9.65 -9.61 -6.49
CA GLN A 101 8.79 -8.44 -6.66
C GLN A 101 9.25 -7.22 -5.86
N GLN A 102 10.28 -7.37 -5.03
CA GLN A 102 10.82 -6.33 -4.15
C GLN A 102 9.75 -5.61 -3.31
N ILE A 103 8.77 -6.36 -2.85
CA ILE A 103 7.75 -5.90 -1.91
C ILE A 103 7.91 -6.57 -0.55
N ASN A 104 7.62 -5.83 0.52
CA ASN A 104 7.55 -6.40 1.85
C ASN A 104 6.24 -7.19 1.99
N VAL A 105 6.32 -8.49 2.23
CA VAL A 105 5.16 -9.37 2.42
C VAL A 105 4.95 -9.71 3.88
N GLN A 106 3.71 -10.08 4.21
CA GLN A 106 3.33 -10.60 5.51
C GLN A 106 2.85 -12.04 5.37
N VAL A 107 3.65 -12.98 5.90
CA VAL A 107 3.30 -14.39 5.89
C VAL A 107 2.44 -14.70 7.12
N TYR A 108 1.13 -14.71 6.92
CA TYR A 108 0.16 -14.80 8.02
C TYR A 108 0.30 -16.08 8.85
N ASN A 109 0.60 -17.21 8.20
CA ASN A 109 0.75 -18.51 8.90
C ASN A 109 1.98 -18.59 9.81
N ARG A 110 2.97 -17.71 9.61
CA ARG A 110 4.14 -17.61 10.49
C ARG A 110 3.91 -16.62 11.63
N CYS A 111 2.96 -15.71 11.49
CA CYS A 111 2.78 -14.60 12.42
C CYS A 111 2.28 -15.11 13.78
N VAL A 112 3.02 -14.84 14.84
CA VAL A 112 2.66 -15.15 16.24
C VAL A 112 2.16 -13.94 17.02
N GLY A 113 1.98 -12.80 16.36
CA GLY A 113 1.32 -11.62 16.93
C GLY A 113 2.11 -10.83 17.96
N THR A 114 3.45 -10.87 17.96
CA THR A 114 4.28 -10.08 18.89
C THR A 114 4.13 -8.57 18.74
N ARG A 115 3.65 -8.08 17.58
CA ARG A 115 3.41 -6.69 17.24
C ARG A 115 4.64 -5.77 17.18
N TYR A 116 5.85 -6.30 17.37
CA TYR A 116 7.08 -5.51 17.26
C TYR A 116 7.23 -4.83 15.89
N CYS A 117 6.77 -5.49 14.83
CA CYS A 117 6.77 -4.90 13.49
C CYS A 117 5.86 -3.68 13.36
N ALA A 118 4.78 -3.58 14.15
CA ALA A 118 3.94 -2.38 14.20
C ALA A 118 4.64 -1.26 14.96
N ASN A 119 5.24 -1.56 16.11
CA ASN A 119 5.96 -0.58 16.93
C ASN A 119 7.18 0.01 16.20
N ASN A 120 7.83 -0.82 15.35
CA ASN A 120 9.02 -0.42 14.61
C ASN A 120 8.70 0.22 13.24
N CYS A 121 7.43 0.25 12.85
CA CYS A 121 7.00 0.90 11.61
C CYS A 121 6.82 2.41 11.82
N PRO A 122 7.69 3.27 11.24
CA PRO A 122 7.57 4.71 11.44
C PRO A 122 6.31 5.30 10.81
N TYR A 123 5.73 4.60 9.83
CA TYR A 123 4.51 4.99 9.13
C TYR A 123 3.22 4.52 9.80
N GLN A 124 3.32 3.72 10.87
CA GLN A 124 2.17 3.12 11.56
C GLN A 124 1.21 2.39 10.60
N ALA A 125 1.77 1.71 9.60
CA ALA A 125 1.02 1.10 8.50
C ALA A 125 0.75 -0.40 8.72
N ARG A 126 0.87 -0.88 9.95
CA ARG A 126 0.63 -2.27 10.34
C ARG A 126 -0.44 -2.33 11.41
N VAL A 127 -1.47 -3.10 11.13
CA VAL A 127 -2.62 -3.27 12.03
C VAL A 127 -2.65 -4.68 12.60
N PHE A 128 -3.15 -4.81 13.82
CA PHE A 128 -3.25 -6.10 14.50
C PHE A 128 -4.69 -6.58 14.52
N ASN A 129 -4.91 -7.83 14.14
CA ASN A 129 -6.22 -8.42 14.12
C ASN A 129 -6.59 -8.94 15.53
N TRP A 130 -7.44 -8.20 16.22
CA TRP A 130 -7.82 -8.47 17.61
C TRP A 130 -8.94 -9.50 17.75
N ARG A 131 -9.74 -9.70 16.71
CA ARG A 131 -10.95 -10.53 16.79
C ARG A 131 -11.05 -11.51 15.62
N GLU A 132 -11.83 -12.55 15.78
CA GLU A 132 -12.28 -13.38 14.69
C GLU A 132 -13.44 -12.67 14.00
N TYR A 133 -13.27 -12.34 12.72
CA TYR A 133 -14.29 -11.67 11.93
C TYR A 133 -14.89 -12.66 10.94
N THR A 134 -16.01 -13.24 11.31
CA THR A 134 -16.76 -14.13 10.42
C THR A 134 -18.02 -13.39 9.97
N PRO A 135 -18.12 -12.96 8.70
CA PRO A 135 -19.33 -12.34 8.22
C PRO A 135 -20.53 -13.27 8.32
N ALA A 136 -21.69 -12.71 8.64
CA ALA A 136 -22.93 -13.49 8.62
C ALA A 136 -23.30 -13.91 7.19
N ILE A 137 -23.95 -15.07 7.05
CA ILE A 137 -24.53 -15.49 5.78
C ILE A 137 -25.69 -14.53 5.44
N PRO A 138 -25.79 -13.95 4.20
CA PRO A 138 -25.02 -14.28 2.99
C PRO A 138 -23.77 -13.42 2.73
N LEU A 139 -23.33 -12.57 3.66
CA LEU A 139 -22.22 -11.64 3.48
C LEU A 139 -20.88 -12.36 3.24
N THR A 140 -20.76 -13.61 3.63
CA THR A 140 -19.60 -14.47 3.29
C THR A 140 -19.37 -14.60 1.79
N ASN A 141 -20.42 -14.43 0.98
CA ASN A 141 -20.33 -14.49 -0.48
C ASN A 141 -19.68 -13.25 -1.09
N LEU A 142 -19.48 -12.18 -0.31
CA LEU A 142 -18.78 -10.96 -0.74
C LEU A 142 -17.26 -11.07 -0.57
N LEU A 143 -16.78 -12.11 0.10
CA LEU A 143 -15.35 -12.31 0.30
C LEU A 143 -14.66 -12.62 -1.02
N ASN A 144 -13.51 -11.97 -1.25
CA ASN A 144 -12.66 -12.26 -2.40
C ASN A 144 -11.99 -13.64 -2.22
N PRO A 145 -12.27 -14.62 -3.10
CA PRO A 145 -11.72 -15.97 -2.95
C PRO A 145 -10.21 -16.03 -3.22
N ALA A 146 -9.64 -15.04 -3.91
CA ALA A 146 -8.21 -14.97 -4.18
C ALA A 146 -7.39 -14.47 -2.98
N VAL A 147 -8.05 -14.02 -1.89
CA VAL A 147 -7.38 -13.43 -0.73
C VAL A 147 -7.75 -14.19 0.53
N THR A 148 -6.74 -14.65 1.25
CA THR A 148 -6.92 -15.34 2.53
C THR A 148 -7.64 -14.47 3.56
N VAL A 149 -8.67 -15.01 4.21
CA VAL A 149 -9.26 -14.43 5.42
C VAL A 149 -8.31 -14.69 6.60
N ARG A 150 -7.88 -13.62 7.25
CA ARG A 150 -6.92 -13.74 8.36
C ARG A 150 -7.65 -14.03 9.67
N ARG A 151 -6.99 -14.76 10.54
CA ARG A 151 -7.48 -15.09 11.87
C ARG A 151 -7.06 -14.04 12.89
N ARG A 152 -7.70 -14.07 14.03
CA ARG A 152 -7.27 -13.30 15.21
C ARG A 152 -5.81 -13.59 15.55
N GLY A 153 -5.07 -12.56 15.97
CA GLY A 153 -3.72 -12.70 16.50
C GLY A 153 -2.61 -12.49 15.47
N VAL A 154 -2.93 -12.10 14.24
CA VAL A 154 -1.94 -11.80 13.19
C VAL A 154 -1.83 -10.32 12.89
N MET A 155 -0.69 -9.92 12.37
CA MET A 155 -0.49 -8.58 11.83
C MET A 155 -0.91 -8.52 10.38
N GLU A 156 -1.54 -7.44 9.98
CA GLU A 156 -1.97 -7.17 8.61
C GLU A 156 -1.42 -5.83 8.11
N LYS A 157 -1.31 -5.70 6.80
CA LYS A 157 -0.85 -4.47 6.14
C LYS A 157 -1.17 -4.49 4.66
N CYS A 158 -1.03 -3.34 4.00
CA CYS A 158 -1.11 -3.25 2.54
C CYS A 158 -0.06 -4.16 1.87
N THR A 159 -0.50 -4.95 0.88
CA THR A 159 0.31 -5.88 0.09
C THR A 159 0.49 -5.43 -1.36
N PHE A 160 0.12 -4.19 -1.72
CA PHE A 160 -0.04 -3.74 -3.10
C PHE A 160 -1.02 -4.61 -3.93
N CYS A 161 -1.99 -5.25 -3.26
CA CYS A 161 -2.87 -6.23 -3.89
C CYS A 161 -2.09 -7.33 -4.62
N SER A 162 -1.16 -8.00 -3.90
CA SER A 162 -0.25 -9.01 -4.46
C SER A 162 -0.96 -10.08 -5.29
N GLN A 163 -2.22 -10.42 -4.98
CA GLN A 163 -3.04 -11.33 -5.78
C GLN A 163 -3.27 -10.81 -7.22
N ARG A 164 -3.38 -9.48 -7.39
CA ARG A 164 -3.52 -8.86 -8.72
C ARG A 164 -2.18 -8.81 -9.45
N ILE A 165 -1.08 -8.60 -8.71
CA ILE A 165 0.27 -8.63 -9.27
C ILE A 165 0.53 -10.03 -9.83
N TYR A 166 0.36 -11.08 -9.01
CA TYR A 166 0.56 -12.46 -9.44
C TYR A 166 -0.33 -12.84 -10.64
N ALA A 167 -1.62 -12.48 -10.61
CA ALA A 167 -2.51 -12.78 -11.71
C ALA A 167 -2.10 -12.08 -13.02
N GLY A 168 -1.59 -10.85 -12.95
CA GLY A 168 -1.10 -10.11 -14.11
C GLY A 168 0.21 -10.69 -14.65
N GLU A 169 1.14 -11.05 -13.77
CA GLU A 169 2.40 -11.70 -14.13
C GLU A 169 2.17 -13.08 -14.74
N ASP A 170 1.30 -13.91 -14.14
CA ASP A 170 0.95 -15.24 -14.67
C ASP A 170 0.31 -15.14 -16.08
N LYS A 171 -0.56 -14.15 -16.27
CA LYS A 171 -1.16 -13.89 -17.58
C LYS A 171 -0.10 -13.50 -18.60
N ALA A 172 0.73 -12.52 -18.31
CA ALA A 172 1.79 -12.06 -19.20
C ALA A 172 2.77 -13.20 -19.54
N HIS A 173 3.16 -14.00 -18.54
CA HIS A 173 4.00 -15.16 -18.72
C HIS A 173 3.35 -16.23 -19.63
N SER A 174 2.04 -16.48 -19.46
CA SER A 174 1.31 -17.43 -20.31
C SER A 174 1.23 -16.98 -21.77
N GLU A 175 1.28 -15.66 -22.00
CA GLU A 175 1.29 -15.03 -23.32
C GLU A 175 2.74 -14.85 -23.88
N GLY A 176 3.76 -15.26 -23.13
CA GLY A 176 5.17 -15.17 -23.52
C GLY A 176 5.71 -13.73 -23.61
N ARG A 177 5.15 -12.81 -22.84
CA ARG A 177 5.52 -11.39 -22.81
C ARG A 177 5.77 -10.89 -21.39
N GLU A 178 6.31 -9.70 -21.26
CA GLU A 178 6.36 -8.96 -19.99
C GLU A 178 5.01 -8.27 -19.69
N VAL A 179 4.84 -7.88 -18.43
CA VAL A 179 3.69 -7.08 -17.99
C VAL A 179 3.80 -5.67 -18.59
N ASN A 180 2.72 -5.20 -19.23
CA ASN A 180 2.68 -3.84 -19.75
C ASN A 180 2.42 -2.82 -18.62
N ASP A 181 2.91 -1.60 -18.81
CA ASP A 181 2.61 -0.51 -17.88
C ASP A 181 1.09 -0.25 -17.81
N GLY A 182 0.57 -0.06 -16.60
CA GLY A 182 -0.87 0.11 -16.36
C GLY A 182 -1.73 -1.16 -16.44
N GLU A 183 -1.16 -2.34 -16.76
CA GLU A 183 -1.93 -3.60 -16.83
C GLU A 183 -2.34 -4.10 -15.43
N ILE A 184 -1.49 -3.90 -14.44
CA ILE A 184 -1.76 -4.27 -13.05
C ILE A 184 -2.16 -3.03 -12.27
N VAL A 185 -3.40 -3.00 -11.79
CA VAL A 185 -3.95 -1.86 -11.06
C VAL A 185 -4.47 -2.33 -9.69
N PRO A 186 -3.90 -1.87 -8.57
CA PRO A 186 -4.42 -2.14 -7.23
C PRO A 186 -5.83 -1.57 -7.04
N ALA A 187 -6.61 -2.19 -6.15
CA ALA A 187 -8.00 -1.78 -5.92
C ALA A 187 -8.14 -0.30 -5.51
N CYS A 188 -7.20 0.23 -4.73
CA CYS A 188 -7.20 1.63 -4.31
C CYS A 188 -7.00 2.60 -5.48
N ALA A 189 -6.11 2.27 -6.42
CA ALA A 189 -5.88 3.07 -7.63
C ALA A 189 -7.10 2.98 -8.56
N GLN A 190 -7.61 1.78 -8.80
CA GLN A 190 -8.79 1.56 -9.64
C GLN A 190 -10.04 2.32 -9.16
N ALA A 191 -10.21 2.43 -7.85
CA ALA A 191 -11.37 3.09 -7.27
C ALA A 191 -11.19 4.61 -7.08
N CYS A 192 -10.02 5.15 -7.37
CA CYS A 192 -9.74 6.57 -7.17
C CYS A 192 -10.44 7.43 -8.25
N PRO A 193 -11.44 8.26 -7.90
CA PRO A 193 -12.21 9.01 -8.90
C PRO A 193 -11.41 10.12 -9.59
N THR A 194 -10.32 10.57 -8.96
CA THR A 194 -9.44 11.63 -9.49
C THR A 194 -8.15 11.09 -10.07
N ASN A 195 -7.96 9.76 -10.11
CA ASN A 195 -6.70 9.11 -10.51
C ASN A 195 -5.47 9.63 -9.74
N ALA A 196 -5.66 10.02 -8.48
CA ALA A 196 -4.58 10.50 -7.62
C ALA A 196 -3.54 9.42 -7.26
N ILE A 197 -3.85 8.15 -7.49
CA ILE A 197 -2.98 7.02 -7.15
C ILE A 197 -2.53 6.34 -8.44
N VAL A 198 -1.25 6.42 -8.74
CA VAL A 198 -0.60 5.77 -9.89
C VAL A 198 0.26 4.62 -9.37
N PHE A 199 0.17 3.46 -10.00
CA PHE A 199 0.90 2.25 -9.62
C PHE A 199 1.58 1.63 -10.84
N GLY A 200 2.77 1.08 -10.67
CA GLY A 200 3.51 0.43 -11.75
C GLY A 200 4.91 0.00 -11.33
N ARG A 201 5.74 -0.28 -12.32
CA ARG A 201 7.13 -0.72 -12.15
C ARG A 201 8.09 0.48 -12.01
N LEU A 202 8.74 0.60 -10.85
CA LEU A 202 9.78 1.63 -10.62
C LEU A 202 11.11 1.28 -11.30
N ASP A 203 11.36 0.01 -11.61
CA ASP A 203 12.54 -0.46 -12.34
C ASP A 203 12.46 -0.16 -13.85
N ASP A 204 11.27 0.07 -14.39
CA ASP A 204 11.07 0.51 -15.76
C ASP A 204 11.11 2.04 -15.86
N PRO A 205 12.16 2.62 -16.52
CA PRO A 205 12.26 4.06 -16.67
C PRO A 205 11.12 4.70 -17.47
N GLU A 206 10.50 3.94 -18.36
CA GLU A 206 9.44 4.42 -19.23
C GLU A 206 8.05 4.35 -18.61
N SER A 207 7.89 3.62 -17.51
CA SER A 207 6.61 3.53 -16.81
C SER A 207 6.15 4.90 -16.29
N GLU A 208 4.83 5.10 -16.22
CA GLU A 208 4.24 6.34 -15.70
C GLU A 208 4.65 6.58 -14.25
N VAL A 209 4.59 5.55 -13.40
CA VAL A 209 4.94 5.66 -11.98
C VAL A 209 6.40 6.06 -11.79
N SER A 210 7.32 5.52 -12.62
CA SER A 210 8.75 5.84 -12.54
C SER A 210 9.04 7.29 -12.94
N LYS A 211 8.38 7.78 -13.98
CA LYS A 211 8.48 9.19 -14.40
C LYS A 211 7.96 10.14 -13.32
N LEU A 212 6.81 9.83 -12.73
CA LEU A 212 6.23 10.62 -11.66
C LEU A 212 7.07 10.56 -10.36
N ALA A 213 7.64 9.40 -10.02
CA ALA A 213 8.48 9.26 -8.82
C ALA A 213 9.81 10.04 -8.91
N ARG A 214 10.32 10.26 -10.14
CA ARG A 214 11.55 11.03 -10.38
C ARG A 214 11.31 12.52 -10.61
N ASP A 215 10.06 12.93 -10.69
CA ASP A 215 9.70 14.34 -10.79
C ASP A 215 10.18 15.08 -9.53
N GLY A 216 10.79 16.25 -9.71
CA GLY A 216 11.32 17.07 -8.62
C GLY A 216 10.27 17.49 -7.55
N ASN A 217 8.99 17.30 -7.84
CA ASN A 217 7.88 17.53 -6.91
C ASN A 217 7.49 16.30 -6.10
N SER A 218 8.13 15.15 -6.34
CA SER A 218 7.88 13.90 -5.61
C SER A 218 8.79 13.79 -4.40
N VAL A 219 8.18 13.48 -3.25
CA VAL A 219 8.86 13.32 -1.96
C VAL A 219 8.49 11.98 -1.33
N GLN A 220 9.39 11.40 -0.56
CA GLN A 220 9.14 10.21 0.25
C GLN A 220 8.83 10.62 1.69
N LEU A 221 7.92 9.89 2.34
CA LEU A 221 7.64 10.14 3.76
C LEU A 221 8.84 9.71 4.61
N LEU A 222 9.25 10.58 5.56
CA LEU A 222 10.33 10.31 6.53
C LEU A 222 11.61 9.80 5.82
N GLU A 223 12.00 10.46 4.76
CA GLU A 223 13.17 10.10 3.94
C GLU A 223 14.46 10.03 4.75
N ASP A 224 14.58 10.90 5.75
CA ASP A 224 15.70 10.98 6.70
C ASP A 224 15.94 9.68 7.49
N LEU A 225 14.93 8.81 7.60
CA LEU A 225 15.06 7.50 8.25
C LEU A 225 15.74 6.44 7.39
N GLY A 226 16.01 6.70 6.11
CA GLY A 226 16.71 5.79 5.21
C GLY A 226 16.01 4.45 4.95
N THR A 227 14.69 4.41 5.07
CA THR A 227 13.91 3.18 4.89
C THR A 227 13.68 2.79 3.44
N LEU A 228 14.01 3.67 2.48
CA LEU A 228 13.84 3.51 1.03
C LEU A 228 12.40 3.11 0.64
N PRO A 229 11.41 3.98 0.85
CA PRO A 229 10.03 3.72 0.48
C PRO A 229 9.84 3.50 -1.03
N SER A 230 8.90 2.62 -1.40
CA SER A 230 8.43 2.46 -2.78
C SER A 230 7.15 3.25 -3.05
N VAL A 231 6.72 4.07 -2.09
CA VAL A 231 5.60 5.00 -2.25
C VAL A 231 6.14 6.42 -2.18
N SER A 232 5.80 7.23 -3.17
CA SER A 232 6.15 8.66 -3.23
C SER A 232 4.88 9.50 -3.24
N TYR A 233 5.00 10.72 -2.78
CA TYR A 233 3.91 11.68 -2.71
C TYR A 233 4.27 12.91 -3.54
N ARG A 234 3.41 13.25 -4.51
CA ARG A 234 3.52 14.54 -5.20
C ARG A 234 2.79 15.59 -4.38
N LYS A 235 3.52 16.67 -4.12
CA LYS A 235 2.92 17.95 -3.74
C LYS A 235 3.02 18.81 -4.99
N GLY A 236 1.89 19.27 -5.47
CA GLY A 236 1.88 20.17 -6.59
C GLY A 236 2.71 21.39 -6.25
N GLY A 237 3.43 21.84 -7.22
CA GLY A 237 4.00 23.15 -7.14
C GLY A 237 2.84 24.12 -6.91
N SER A 238 2.77 24.68 -5.73
CA SER A 238 2.06 25.94 -5.53
C SER A 238 2.50 26.82 -6.70
N SER A 239 1.61 27.00 -7.66
CA SER A 239 1.83 27.95 -8.75
C SER A 239 2.26 29.24 -8.09
N ASN A 240 3.50 29.59 -8.28
CA ASN A 240 4.15 30.85 -7.93
C ASN A 240 3.16 31.89 -7.43
N GLY A 241 3.04 32.01 -6.11
CA GLY A 241 2.67 33.29 -5.54
C GLY A 241 3.80 34.22 -5.93
N SER A 242 3.59 34.99 -6.99
CA SER A 242 4.36 36.19 -7.28
C SER A 242 4.56 36.96 -5.99
N ASN A 243 5.82 37.16 -5.64
CA ASN A 243 6.21 38.22 -4.75
C ASN A 243 5.54 39.53 -5.19
N ASP A 244 4.69 40.10 -4.38
CA ASP A 244 4.43 41.53 -4.22
C ASP A 244 4.29 41.86 -2.73
#